data_e443025198cd30728eabf21f2ee9deb0
#
_entry.id   e443025198cd30728eabf21f2ee9deb0
#
_cell.length_a   1.000
_cell.length_b   1.000
_cell.length_c   1.000
_cell.angle_alpha   90.00
_cell.angle_beta   90.00
_cell.angle_gamma   90.00
#
_symmetry.space_group_name_H-M   'P 1'
#
loop_
_entity.id
_entity.type
_entity.pdbx_description
1 polymer ?
#
loop_
_entity_poly.entity_id
_entity_poly.type
_entity_poly.pdbx_seq_one_letter_code
_entity_poly.pdbx_strand_id
1 'polypeptide(L)'
;MGALKDAMDEEGNAAADLGLVARIRESFDSLTATEREAAQFILGHLTDVLVCNSVELSQLSGISQPTLSRLYRKLGYANAGEFRRDVRRVHRPGSPELSRHTQCDDLVADHLRRDEESLKRTFEGIDRAQLSSACQAMATAPHVAVVGYRSSYPVALHMREQLMRLRGNVDILPNPGQSIAEDLVDYVAGDVIVIIGVSRRLPFFSRLIDVMLERGLTVVVIGDISARNAVIGRNVAFFKVVLNSHVLTSFTAAFALIALMVDEVGKCLVDTEDEVHARIEGINDCFDALNELED
;
A
#
# COMPACT_ATOMS: atom_id res chain seq x y z
N MET A 1 2.85 3.26 41.11
CA MET A 1 2.76 4.63 40.58
C MET A 1 2.90 4.67 39.05
N GLY A 2 3.47 3.63 38.39
CA GLY A 2 3.56 3.49 36.94
C GLY A 2 2.22 3.13 36.26
N ALA A 3 1.50 2.14 36.78
CA ALA A 3 0.26 1.63 36.19
C ALA A 3 -0.92 2.63 36.15
N LEU A 4 -0.93 3.61 37.07
CA LEU A 4 -1.92 4.70 37.07
C LEU A 4 -1.62 5.76 36.01
N LYS A 5 -0.36 5.93 35.65
CA LYS A 5 0.08 6.88 34.61
C LYS A 5 -0.21 6.33 33.22
N ASP A 6 0.01 5.02 33.02
CA ASP A 6 -0.30 4.34 31.77
C ASP A 6 -1.82 4.28 31.50
N ALA A 7 -2.65 4.08 32.55
CA ALA A 7 -4.12 4.14 32.42
C ALA A 7 -4.65 5.55 32.11
N MET A 8 -4.03 6.60 32.70
CA MET A 8 -4.40 8.00 32.39
C MET A 8 -3.92 8.41 31.00
N ASP A 9 -2.83 7.85 30.48
CA ASP A 9 -2.35 8.07 29.12
C ASP A 9 -3.23 7.32 28.08
N GLU A 10 -3.82 6.18 28.44
CA GLU A 10 -4.81 5.47 27.61
C GLU A 10 -6.18 6.17 27.56
N GLU A 11 -6.68 6.70 28.69
CA GLU A 11 -7.93 7.49 28.71
C GLU A 11 -7.77 8.84 28.02
N GLY A 12 -6.63 9.51 28.16
CA GLY A 12 -6.31 10.74 27.42
C GLY A 12 -6.22 10.53 25.91
N ASN A 13 -5.84 9.33 25.49
CA ASN A 13 -5.71 8.96 24.08
C ASN A 13 -7.06 8.63 23.41
N ALA A 14 -7.99 8.01 24.15
CA ALA A 14 -9.37 7.77 23.69
C ALA A 14 -10.18 9.07 23.57
N ALA A 15 -9.93 10.05 24.45
CA ALA A 15 -10.56 11.37 24.39
C ALA A 15 -9.99 12.24 23.24
N ALA A 16 -8.71 12.06 22.88
CA ALA A 16 -8.10 12.74 21.73
C ALA A 16 -8.62 12.18 20.40
N ASP A 17 -8.96 10.90 20.33
CA ASP A 17 -9.55 10.23 19.17
C ASP A 17 -10.98 10.76 18.88
N LEU A 18 -11.69 11.19 19.91
CA LEU A 18 -12.98 11.86 19.80
C LEU A 18 -12.85 13.32 19.29
N GLY A 19 -11.67 13.94 19.37
CA GLY A 19 -11.47 15.35 19.10
C GLY A 19 -11.83 15.80 17.69
N LEU A 20 -11.20 15.23 16.65
CA LEU A 20 -11.43 15.63 15.25
C LEU A 20 -12.85 15.27 14.78
N VAL A 21 -13.29 14.03 15.04
CA VAL A 21 -14.61 13.55 14.64
C VAL A 21 -15.71 14.32 15.39
N ALA A 22 -15.51 14.60 16.68
CA ALA A 22 -16.44 15.40 17.47
C ALA A 22 -16.52 16.84 16.92
N ARG A 23 -15.40 17.50 16.67
CA ARG A 23 -15.34 18.85 16.09
C ARG A 23 -16.03 18.94 14.73
N ILE A 24 -15.84 17.93 13.87
CA ILE A 24 -16.53 17.87 12.57
C ILE A 24 -18.03 17.72 12.79
N ARG A 25 -18.47 16.84 13.70
CA ARG A 25 -19.89 16.64 14.00
C ARG A 25 -20.55 17.90 14.60
N GLU A 26 -19.92 18.52 15.57
CA GLU A 26 -20.42 19.75 16.21
C GLU A 26 -20.52 20.92 15.23
N SER A 27 -19.57 20.99 14.28
CA SER A 27 -19.55 22.06 13.28
C SER A 27 -20.40 21.77 12.04
N PHE A 28 -20.85 20.51 11.84
CA PHE A 28 -21.41 20.00 10.57
C PHE A 28 -22.57 20.84 10.05
N ASP A 29 -23.48 21.27 10.90
CA ASP A 29 -24.65 22.07 10.54
C ASP A 29 -24.28 23.50 10.11
N SER A 30 -23.15 24.01 10.59
CA SER A 30 -22.61 25.34 10.24
C SER A 30 -21.76 25.34 8.96
N LEU A 31 -21.44 24.15 8.41
CA LEU A 31 -20.62 24.01 7.21
C LEU A 31 -21.46 24.26 5.95
N THR A 32 -20.88 24.93 4.96
CA THR A 32 -21.43 25.01 3.60
C THR A 32 -21.38 23.64 2.92
N ALA A 33 -22.11 23.47 1.81
CA ALA A 33 -22.13 22.19 1.08
C ALA A 33 -20.70 21.71 0.70
N THR A 34 -19.88 22.60 0.14
CA THR A 34 -18.49 22.28 -0.23
C THR A 34 -17.59 22.00 0.98
N GLU A 35 -17.83 22.65 2.12
CA GLU A 35 -17.09 22.36 3.37
C GLU A 35 -17.53 21.02 3.98
N ARG A 36 -18.77 20.60 3.82
CA ARG A 36 -19.25 19.26 4.21
C ARG A 36 -18.60 18.18 3.35
N GLU A 37 -18.53 18.39 2.04
CA GLU A 37 -17.79 17.51 1.12
C GLU A 37 -16.32 17.38 1.56
N ALA A 38 -15.67 18.50 1.89
CA ALA A 38 -14.31 18.53 2.40
C ALA A 38 -14.17 17.75 3.73
N ALA A 39 -15.10 17.92 4.65
CA ALA A 39 -15.09 17.20 5.93
C ALA A 39 -15.29 15.69 5.74
N GLN A 40 -16.19 15.29 4.86
CA GLN A 40 -16.40 13.88 4.50
C GLN A 40 -15.17 13.27 3.82
N PHE A 41 -14.56 13.99 2.87
CA PHE A 41 -13.33 13.58 2.23
C PHE A 41 -12.21 13.37 3.27
N ILE A 42 -12.01 14.32 4.19
CA ILE A 42 -11.00 14.23 5.25
C ILE A 42 -11.22 13.00 6.13
N LEU A 43 -12.46 12.73 6.55
CA LEU A 43 -12.78 11.56 7.38
C LEU A 43 -12.52 10.24 6.67
N GLY A 44 -12.73 10.18 5.35
CA GLY A 44 -12.46 9.01 4.54
C GLY A 44 -10.99 8.84 4.12
N HIS A 45 -10.15 9.91 4.25
CA HIS A 45 -8.81 9.97 3.67
C HIS A 45 -7.78 10.56 4.65
N LEU A 46 -7.83 10.16 5.93
CA LEU A 46 -6.94 10.67 6.98
C LEU A 46 -5.45 10.48 6.64
N THR A 47 -5.12 9.37 6.01
CA THR A 47 -3.75 9.09 5.55
C THR A 47 -3.30 10.09 4.48
N ASP A 48 -4.16 10.40 3.51
CA ASP A 48 -3.86 11.38 2.45
C ASP A 48 -3.65 12.78 3.04
N VAL A 49 -4.48 13.15 4.03
CA VAL A 49 -4.35 14.42 4.78
C VAL A 49 -3.00 14.55 5.48
N LEU A 50 -2.43 13.45 5.97
CA LEU A 50 -1.14 13.44 6.66
C LEU A 50 0.06 13.59 5.73
N VAL A 51 -0.06 13.09 4.50
CA VAL A 51 1.06 12.94 3.56
C VAL A 51 1.05 14.03 2.51
N CYS A 52 -0.13 14.43 2.02
CA CYS A 52 -0.27 15.42 0.96
C CYS A 52 -0.07 16.84 1.48
N ASN A 53 0.61 17.67 0.70
CA ASN A 53 0.59 19.13 0.93
C ASN A 53 -0.78 19.71 0.53
N SER A 54 -0.99 21.02 0.75
CA SER A 54 -2.30 21.65 0.52
C SER A 54 -2.70 21.69 -0.97
N VAL A 55 -1.72 21.73 -1.89
CA VAL A 55 -1.95 21.67 -3.35
C VAL A 55 -2.40 20.27 -3.75
N GLU A 56 -1.66 19.27 -3.31
CA GLU A 56 -1.93 17.86 -3.58
C GLU A 56 -3.29 17.42 -2.99
N LEU A 57 -3.59 17.86 -1.77
CA LEU A 57 -4.87 17.57 -1.13
C LEU A 57 -6.04 18.22 -1.89
N SER A 58 -5.84 19.43 -2.40
CA SER A 58 -6.81 20.12 -3.25
C SER A 58 -7.06 19.37 -4.56
N GLN A 59 -6.00 18.86 -5.20
CA GLN A 59 -6.11 18.06 -6.43
C GLN A 59 -6.81 16.71 -6.18
N LEU A 60 -6.47 16.04 -5.08
CA LEU A 60 -7.07 14.75 -4.71
C LEU A 60 -8.55 14.86 -4.34
N SER A 61 -8.92 15.92 -3.62
CA SER A 61 -10.29 16.12 -3.14
C SER A 61 -11.20 16.81 -4.17
N GLY A 62 -10.63 17.46 -5.20
CA GLY A 62 -11.36 18.39 -6.07
C GLY A 62 -11.79 19.68 -5.37
N ILE A 63 -11.36 19.92 -4.12
CA ILE A 63 -11.76 21.04 -3.28
C ILE A 63 -10.65 22.09 -3.23
N SER A 64 -11.01 23.35 -3.43
CA SER A 64 -10.03 24.44 -3.47
C SER A 64 -9.27 24.60 -2.13
N GLN A 65 -7.98 24.96 -2.19
CA GLN A 65 -7.17 25.24 -1.00
C GLN A 65 -7.79 26.29 -0.05
N PRO A 66 -8.39 27.39 -0.55
CA PRO A 66 -9.09 28.34 0.31
C PRO A 66 -10.26 27.71 1.06
N THR A 67 -10.97 26.76 0.47
CA THR A 67 -12.09 26.05 1.12
C THR A 67 -11.57 25.13 2.22
N LEU A 68 -10.52 24.36 1.97
CA LEU A 68 -9.85 23.54 2.98
C LEU A 68 -9.34 24.39 4.14
N SER A 69 -8.71 25.53 3.87
CA SER A 69 -8.22 26.45 4.89
C SER A 69 -9.34 27.08 5.72
N ARG A 70 -10.51 27.36 5.13
CA ARG A 70 -11.69 27.83 5.85
C ARG A 70 -12.27 26.75 6.74
N LEU A 71 -12.35 25.51 6.24
CA LEU A 71 -12.80 24.38 7.03
C LEU A 71 -11.92 24.18 8.26
N TYR A 72 -10.58 24.18 8.13
CA TYR A 72 -9.67 24.01 9.28
C TYR A 72 -9.93 25.08 10.36
N ARG A 73 -10.13 26.34 9.97
CA ARG A 73 -10.46 27.42 10.92
C ARG A 73 -11.80 27.22 11.59
N LYS A 74 -12.82 26.78 10.85
CA LYS A 74 -14.14 26.47 11.42
C LYS A 74 -14.09 25.30 12.41
N LEU A 75 -13.20 24.33 12.17
CA LEU A 75 -12.94 23.23 13.09
C LEU A 75 -12.06 23.63 14.29
N GLY A 76 -11.67 24.91 14.40
CA GLY A 76 -10.90 25.45 15.51
C GLY A 76 -9.39 25.31 15.39
N TYR A 77 -8.85 25.03 14.20
CA TYR A 77 -7.40 24.96 13.96
C TYR A 77 -6.87 26.29 13.40
N ALA A 78 -5.76 26.78 13.92
CA ALA A 78 -5.13 28.02 13.43
C ALA A 78 -4.61 27.90 12.01
N ASN A 79 -4.14 26.71 11.60
CA ASN A 79 -3.59 26.45 10.28
C ASN A 79 -3.59 24.94 9.93
N ALA A 80 -3.28 24.62 8.66
CA ALA A 80 -3.17 23.25 8.18
C ALA A 80 -2.11 22.41 8.92
N GLY A 81 -1.07 23.01 9.45
CA GLY A 81 -0.02 22.33 10.22
C GLY A 81 -0.53 21.84 11.58
N GLU A 82 -1.33 22.65 12.26
CA GLU A 82 -1.99 22.28 13.52
C GLU A 82 -3.02 21.18 13.30
N PHE A 83 -3.86 21.34 12.28
CA PHE A 83 -4.83 20.34 11.86
C PHE A 83 -4.14 18.98 11.60
N ARG A 84 -3.04 18.96 10.81
CA ARG A 84 -2.29 17.73 10.54
C ARG A 84 -1.63 17.13 11.77
N ARG A 85 -1.18 17.95 12.75
CA ARG A 85 -0.65 17.43 14.02
C ARG A 85 -1.73 16.72 14.82
N ASP A 86 -2.93 17.22 14.82
CA ASP A 86 -4.06 16.58 15.50
C ASP A 86 -4.49 15.30 14.78
N VAL A 87 -4.57 15.32 13.43
CA VAL A 87 -4.80 14.10 12.63
C VAL A 87 -3.72 13.03 12.89
N ARG A 88 -2.43 13.40 13.03
CA ARG A 88 -1.36 12.45 13.40
C ARG A 88 -1.52 11.85 14.78
N ARG A 89 -2.11 12.59 15.71
CA ARG A 89 -2.37 12.11 17.07
C ARG A 89 -3.47 11.07 17.09
N VAL A 90 -4.51 11.29 16.26
CA VAL A 90 -5.64 10.37 16.06
C VAL A 90 -5.24 9.17 15.21
N HIS A 91 -4.44 9.40 14.18
CA HIS A 91 -4.01 8.39 13.21
C HIS A 91 -2.59 7.92 13.52
N ARG A 92 -2.42 6.95 14.41
CA ARG A 92 -1.13 6.30 14.66
C ARG A 92 -0.78 5.40 13.48
N PRO A 93 0.35 5.64 12.77
CA PRO A 93 0.82 4.70 11.77
C PRO A 93 0.97 3.30 12.37
N GLY A 94 0.21 2.34 11.86
CA GLY A 94 0.28 0.97 12.33
C GLY A 94 -0.84 0.50 13.25
N SER A 95 -1.77 1.36 13.66
CA SER A 95 -3.02 0.91 14.29
C SER A 95 -3.97 0.32 13.24
N PRO A 96 -4.77 -0.72 13.57
CA PRO A 96 -5.82 -1.18 12.69
C PRO A 96 -6.83 -0.04 12.48
N GLU A 97 -7.01 0.39 11.24
CA GLU A 97 -8.09 1.31 10.89
C GLU A 97 -9.40 0.52 10.91
N LEU A 98 -10.09 0.57 12.03
CA LEU A 98 -11.49 0.17 12.11
C LEU A 98 -12.32 1.36 11.66
N SER A 99 -12.72 1.38 10.40
CA SER A 99 -13.72 2.34 9.92
C SER A 99 -15.01 2.06 10.67
N ARG A 100 -15.44 3.01 11.52
CA ARG A 100 -16.77 2.93 12.12
C ARG A 100 -17.79 3.07 10.99
N HIS A 101 -18.56 2.01 10.76
CA HIS A 101 -19.61 1.98 9.77
C HIS A 101 -20.50 3.23 9.87
N THR A 102 -20.57 3.99 8.81
CA THR A 102 -21.80 4.68 8.45
C THR A 102 -22.82 3.58 8.17
N GLN A 103 -23.98 3.64 8.83
CA GLN A 103 -25.10 2.73 8.52
C GLN A 103 -25.33 2.82 7.01
N CYS A 104 -25.04 1.73 6.32
CA CYS A 104 -25.30 1.58 4.90
C CYS A 104 -26.42 0.54 4.78
N ASP A 105 -27.52 0.90 4.14
CA ASP A 105 -28.67 0.03 3.96
C ASP A 105 -28.34 -1.14 3.01
N ASP A 106 -27.38 -0.95 2.09
CA ASP A 106 -26.89 -1.99 1.18
C ASP A 106 -25.34 -2.09 1.25
N LEU A 107 -24.87 -3.00 2.10
CA LEU A 107 -23.43 -3.25 2.29
C LEU A 107 -22.76 -3.77 1.01
N VAL A 108 -23.47 -4.56 0.19
CA VAL A 108 -22.92 -5.16 -1.03
C VAL A 108 -22.65 -4.07 -2.06
N ALA A 109 -23.63 -3.21 -2.30
CA ALA A 109 -23.50 -2.09 -3.23
C ALA A 109 -22.42 -1.08 -2.77
N ASP A 110 -22.34 -0.77 -1.47
CA ASP A 110 -21.33 0.13 -0.95
C ASP A 110 -19.92 -0.46 -1.07
N HIS A 111 -19.77 -1.77 -0.81
CA HIS A 111 -18.48 -2.46 -0.96
C HIS A 111 -18.00 -2.41 -2.42
N LEU A 112 -18.87 -2.80 -3.36
CA LEU A 112 -18.57 -2.76 -4.79
C LEU A 112 -18.15 -1.35 -5.23
N ARG A 113 -18.94 -0.34 -4.92
CA ARG A 113 -18.67 1.05 -5.30
C ARG A 113 -17.31 1.54 -4.80
N ARG A 114 -16.92 1.21 -3.57
CA ARG A 114 -15.62 1.61 -3.00
C ARG A 114 -14.47 0.88 -3.66
N ASP A 115 -14.60 -0.41 -3.95
CA ASP A 115 -13.57 -1.17 -4.64
C ASP A 115 -13.42 -0.71 -6.09
N GLU A 116 -14.51 -0.44 -6.82
CA GLU A 116 -14.49 0.16 -8.15
C GLU A 116 -13.75 1.51 -8.18
N GLU A 117 -14.03 2.39 -7.21
CA GLU A 117 -13.34 3.68 -7.09
C GLU A 117 -11.85 3.50 -6.82
N SER A 118 -11.47 2.60 -5.93
CA SER A 118 -10.08 2.30 -5.61
C SER A 118 -9.33 1.74 -6.82
N LEU A 119 -9.93 0.82 -7.55
CA LEU A 119 -9.40 0.27 -8.80
C LEU A 119 -9.18 1.39 -9.82
N LYS A 120 -10.23 2.14 -10.13
CA LYS A 120 -10.18 3.22 -11.11
C LYS A 120 -9.05 4.21 -10.79
N ARG A 121 -8.99 4.73 -9.56
CA ARG A 121 -7.98 5.70 -9.14
C ARG A 121 -6.56 5.11 -9.11
N THR A 122 -6.40 3.82 -8.85
CA THR A 122 -5.10 3.15 -8.93
C THR A 122 -4.61 3.08 -10.36
N PHE A 123 -5.45 2.63 -11.29
CA PHE A 123 -5.08 2.44 -12.68
C PHE A 123 -4.92 3.77 -13.45
N GLU A 124 -5.73 4.79 -13.14
CA GLU A 124 -5.56 6.15 -13.69
C GLU A 124 -4.22 6.79 -13.27
N GLY A 125 -3.65 6.37 -12.14
CA GLY A 125 -2.38 6.87 -11.63
C GLY A 125 -1.13 6.16 -12.15
N ILE A 126 -1.26 5.16 -13.04
CA ILE A 126 -0.13 4.38 -13.54
C ILE A 126 0.60 5.13 -14.66
N ASP A 127 1.89 5.38 -14.45
CA ASP A 127 2.80 5.75 -15.52
C ASP A 127 3.18 4.50 -16.33
N ARG A 128 2.74 4.45 -17.59
CA ARG A 128 2.93 3.29 -18.47
C ARG A 128 4.37 3.04 -18.83
N ALA A 129 5.18 4.10 -18.96
CA ALA A 129 6.61 3.96 -19.27
C ALA A 129 7.36 3.38 -18.04
N GLN A 130 7.03 3.85 -16.84
CA GLN A 130 7.56 3.29 -15.61
C GLN A 130 7.13 1.85 -15.40
N LEU A 131 5.87 1.49 -15.71
CA LEU A 131 5.36 0.13 -15.65
C LEU A 131 6.15 -0.79 -16.57
N SER A 132 6.26 -0.44 -17.85
CA SER A 132 6.99 -1.24 -18.84
C SER A 132 8.47 -1.42 -18.44
N SER A 133 9.15 -0.36 -17.99
CA SER A 133 10.53 -0.43 -17.54
C SER A 133 10.71 -1.32 -16.30
N ALA A 134 9.84 -1.22 -15.32
CA ALA A 134 9.89 -2.05 -14.12
C ALA A 134 9.62 -3.52 -14.43
N CYS A 135 8.64 -3.81 -15.28
CA CYS A 135 8.30 -5.17 -15.70
C CYS A 135 9.39 -5.79 -16.57
N GLN A 136 10.00 -5.02 -17.48
CA GLN A 136 11.17 -5.47 -18.25
C GLN A 136 12.34 -5.81 -17.32
N ALA A 137 12.62 -4.99 -16.30
CA ALA A 137 13.65 -5.28 -15.32
C ALA A 137 13.35 -6.58 -14.55
N MET A 138 12.10 -6.78 -14.10
CA MET A 138 11.70 -8.03 -13.44
C MET A 138 11.79 -9.25 -14.37
N ALA A 139 11.51 -9.09 -15.66
CA ALA A 139 11.61 -10.17 -16.63
C ALA A 139 13.06 -10.64 -16.83
N THR A 140 14.01 -9.71 -16.89
CA THR A 140 15.40 -9.97 -17.29
C THR A 140 16.41 -10.10 -16.15
N ALA A 141 16.05 -9.73 -14.91
CA ALA A 141 16.94 -9.82 -13.77
C ALA A 141 17.35 -11.27 -13.45
N PRO A 142 18.58 -11.53 -13.00
CA PRO A 142 18.99 -12.85 -12.50
C PRO A 142 18.09 -13.33 -11.36
N HIS A 143 17.83 -12.48 -10.38
CA HIS A 143 16.97 -12.77 -9.24
C HIS A 143 15.94 -11.64 -9.00
N VAL A 144 14.77 -12.03 -8.53
CA VAL A 144 13.71 -11.09 -8.09
C VAL A 144 13.31 -11.42 -6.65
N ALA A 145 13.55 -10.49 -5.74
CA ALA A 145 13.02 -10.57 -4.38
C ALA A 145 11.69 -9.83 -4.28
N VAL A 146 10.66 -10.46 -3.75
CA VAL A 146 9.39 -9.80 -3.42
C VAL A 146 9.29 -9.71 -1.91
N VAL A 147 9.30 -8.49 -1.38
CA VAL A 147 9.34 -8.22 0.06
C VAL A 147 8.01 -7.70 0.55
N GLY A 148 7.45 -8.33 1.57
CA GLY A 148 6.24 -7.87 2.24
C GLY A 148 6.24 -8.19 3.71
N TYR A 149 5.71 -7.28 4.51
CA TYR A 149 5.57 -7.48 5.94
C TYR A 149 4.11 -7.31 6.39
N ARG A 150 3.71 -8.04 7.43
CA ARG A 150 2.36 -7.94 8.01
C ARG A 150 1.27 -8.13 6.95
N SER A 151 0.35 -7.18 6.80
CA SER A 151 -0.72 -7.23 5.80
C SER A 151 -0.22 -7.13 4.35
N SER A 152 1.00 -6.65 4.11
CA SER A 152 1.63 -6.65 2.78
C SER A 152 2.20 -8.02 2.40
N TYR A 153 2.45 -8.93 3.37
CA TYR A 153 3.03 -10.25 3.09
C TYR A 153 2.14 -11.12 2.19
N PRO A 154 0.81 -11.26 2.45
CA PRO A 154 -0.07 -12.02 1.54
C PRO A 154 -0.09 -11.44 0.12
N VAL A 155 0.01 -10.11 -0.01
CA VAL A 155 0.07 -9.44 -1.32
C VAL A 155 1.39 -9.75 -2.04
N ALA A 156 2.51 -9.74 -1.30
CA ALA A 156 3.82 -10.10 -1.81
C ALA A 156 3.89 -11.59 -2.19
N LEU A 157 3.34 -12.47 -1.36
CA LEU A 157 3.26 -13.91 -1.64
C LEU A 157 2.49 -14.17 -2.95
N HIS A 158 1.35 -13.53 -3.12
CA HIS A 158 0.58 -13.65 -4.37
C HIS A 158 1.40 -13.22 -5.59
N MET A 159 2.09 -12.07 -5.53
CA MET A 159 2.94 -11.62 -6.62
C MET A 159 4.05 -12.63 -6.94
N ARG A 160 4.72 -13.15 -5.90
CA ARG A 160 5.76 -14.17 -6.06
C ARG A 160 5.20 -15.42 -6.75
N GLU A 161 4.06 -15.93 -6.33
CA GLU A 161 3.43 -17.12 -6.92
C GLU A 161 3.03 -16.93 -8.37
N GLN A 162 2.54 -15.74 -8.74
CA GLN A 162 2.24 -15.43 -10.13
C GLN A 162 3.52 -15.34 -10.98
N LEU A 163 4.55 -14.64 -10.50
CA LEU A 163 5.82 -14.50 -11.22
C LEU A 163 6.54 -15.85 -11.39
N MET A 164 6.46 -16.74 -10.41
CA MET A 164 7.08 -18.08 -10.51
C MET A 164 6.54 -18.94 -11.65
N ARG A 165 5.32 -18.66 -12.11
CA ARG A 165 4.73 -19.34 -13.27
C ARG A 165 5.35 -18.88 -14.59
N LEU A 166 5.94 -17.69 -14.59
CA LEU A 166 6.53 -17.07 -15.78
C LEU A 166 8.05 -17.22 -15.81
N ARG A 167 8.71 -17.23 -14.62
CA ARG A 167 10.18 -17.29 -14.53
C ARG A 167 10.68 -17.95 -13.25
N GLY A 168 11.93 -18.43 -13.26
CA GLY A 168 12.62 -18.90 -12.05
C GLY A 168 13.22 -17.76 -11.22
N ASN A 169 13.85 -18.13 -10.10
CA ASN A 169 14.60 -17.24 -9.20
C ASN A 169 13.76 -16.06 -8.67
N VAL A 170 12.58 -16.37 -8.16
CA VAL A 170 11.67 -15.42 -7.53
C VAL A 170 11.45 -15.81 -6.07
N ASP A 171 11.88 -14.99 -5.14
CA ASP A 171 11.80 -15.25 -3.71
C ASP A 171 10.77 -14.35 -3.03
N ILE A 172 10.15 -14.90 -1.97
CA ILE A 172 9.32 -14.13 -1.03
C ILE A 172 10.11 -13.89 0.25
N LEU A 173 10.21 -12.64 0.67
CA LEU A 173 10.97 -12.25 1.86
C LEU A 173 10.11 -11.43 2.84
N PRO A 174 10.39 -11.53 4.15
CA PRO A 174 11.43 -12.36 4.76
C PRO A 174 11.03 -13.83 4.84
N ASN A 175 12.03 -14.71 4.85
CA ASN A 175 11.83 -16.11 5.16
C ASN A 175 11.49 -16.28 6.65
N PRO A 176 10.64 -17.26 7.01
CA PRO A 176 10.33 -17.53 8.41
C PRO A 176 11.59 -17.84 9.24
N GLY A 177 11.76 -17.11 10.33
CA GLY A 177 12.87 -17.33 11.26
C GLY A 177 14.18 -16.64 10.91
N GLN A 178 14.25 -15.94 9.77
CA GLN A 178 15.44 -15.19 9.35
C GLN A 178 15.24 -13.67 9.46
N SER A 179 16.34 -12.94 9.52
CA SER A 179 16.33 -11.49 9.38
C SER A 179 16.37 -11.12 7.89
N ILE A 180 15.78 -9.98 7.54
CA ILE A 180 15.81 -9.49 6.14
C ILE A 180 17.25 -9.27 5.64
N ALA A 181 18.22 -9.03 6.52
CA ALA A 181 19.62 -8.87 6.18
C ALA A 181 20.26 -10.19 5.72
N GLU A 182 19.92 -11.30 6.40
CA GLU A 182 20.35 -12.65 6.02
C GLU A 182 19.73 -13.05 4.67
N ASP A 183 18.43 -12.77 4.49
CA ASP A 183 17.73 -13.06 3.25
C ASP A 183 18.29 -12.31 2.02
N LEU A 184 18.80 -11.08 2.24
CA LEU A 184 19.28 -10.21 1.16
C LEU A 184 20.79 -10.26 0.93
N VAL A 185 21.53 -11.12 1.62
CA VAL A 185 23.01 -11.15 1.57
C VAL A 185 23.54 -11.39 0.15
N ASP A 186 22.91 -12.28 -0.59
CA ASP A 186 23.33 -12.73 -1.93
C ASP A 186 22.80 -11.85 -3.08
N TYR A 187 21.89 -10.93 -2.80
CA TYR A 187 21.36 -10.02 -3.82
C TYR A 187 22.38 -8.94 -4.17
N VAL A 188 22.64 -8.78 -5.47
CA VAL A 188 23.70 -7.91 -6.01
C VAL A 188 23.18 -6.98 -7.11
N ALA A 189 24.03 -6.11 -7.59
CA ALA A 189 23.70 -5.21 -8.71
C ALA A 189 23.21 -6.03 -9.95
N GLY A 190 22.09 -5.59 -10.51
CA GLY A 190 21.41 -6.28 -11.61
C GLY A 190 20.19 -7.08 -11.17
N ASP A 191 20.07 -7.43 -9.88
CA ASP A 191 18.87 -8.01 -9.32
C ASP A 191 17.77 -6.98 -9.12
N VAL A 192 16.53 -7.45 -8.99
CA VAL A 192 15.36 -6.62 -8.72
C VAL A 192 14.80 -6.93 -7.33
N ILE A 193 14.44 -5.88 -6.61
CA ILE A 193 13.66 -6.00 -5.38
C ILE A 193 12.33 -5.27 -5.53
N VAL A 194 11.22 -5.99 -5.30
CA VAL A 194 9.87 -5.43 -5.23
C VAL A 194 9.47 -5.32 -3.76
N ILE A 195 9.34 -4.12 -3.26
CA ILE A 195 8.98 -3.87 -1.86
C ILE A 195 7.51 -3.47 -1.79
N ILE A 196 6.68 -4.33 -1.20
CA ILE A 196 5.26 -4.07 -1.02
C ILE A 196 5.04 -3.47 0.37
N GLY A 197 4.61 -2.21 0.37
CA GLY A 197 4.40 -1.43 1.59
C GLY A 197 3.03 -0.76 1.62
N VAL A 198 1.96 -1.55 1.69
CA VAL A 198 0.58 -1.08 1.75
C VAL A 198 0.08 -1.05 3.19
N SER A 199 -0.65 0.01 3.57
CA SER A 199 -1.19 0.23 4.92
C SER A 199 -0.09 0.40 5.99
N ARG A 200 0.27 -0.64 6.72
CA ARG A 200 1.19 -0.57 7.87
C ARG A 200 2.59 -1.03 7.53
N ARG A 201 3.54 -0.10 7.43
CA ARG A 201 4.95 -0.37 7.15
C ARG A 201 5.78 -0.50 8.43
N LEU A 202 6.91 -1.20 8.32
CA LEU A 202 7.90 -1.26 9.40
C LEU A 202 8.74 0.03 9.46
N PRO A 203 9.28 0.39 10.63
CA PRO A 203 10.08 1.62 10.79
C PRO A 203 11.28 1.70 9.84
N PHE A 204 11.86 0.57 9.45
CA PHE A 204 13.02 0.51 8.58
C PHE A 204 12.68 0.52 7.06
N PHE A 205 11.42 0.69 6.67
CA PHE A 205 10.99 0.65 5.26
C PHE A 205 11.80 1.57 4.35
N SER A 206 11.97 2.83 4.74
CA SER A 206 12.80 3.78 3.96
C SER A 206 14.27 3.36 3.92
N ARG A 207 14.81 2.85 5.04
CA ARG A 207 16.21 2.41 5.09
C ARG A 207 16.45 1.17 4.24
N LEU A 208 15.48 0.25 4.16
CA LEU A 208 15.57 -0.90 3.25
C LEU A 208 15.71 -0.44 1.79
N ILE A 209 14.90 0.54 1.37
CA ILE A 209 15.00 1.12 0.02
C ILE A 209 16.40 1.69 -0.22
N ASP A 210 16.92 2.50 0.74
CA ASP A 210 18.25 3.11 0.62
C ASP A 210 19.34 2.06 0.47
N VAL A 211 19.36 1.05 1.33
CA VAL A 211 20.35 -0.03 1.32
C VAL A 211 20.32 -0.81 0.00
N MET A 212 19.14 -1.07 -0.56
CA MET A 212 19.05 -1.81 -1.83
C MET A 212 19.53 -0.96 -3.01
N LEU A 213 19.25 0.35 -3.01
CA LEU A 213 19.78 1.28 -4.00
C LEU A 213 21.31 1.42 -3.88
N GLU A 214 21.85 1.52 -2.66
CA GLU A 214 23.29 1.57 -2.38
C GLU A 214 24.01 0.30 -2.90
N ARG A 215 23.35 -0.85 -2.89
CA ARG A 215 23.86 -2.13 -3.42
C ARG A 215 23.69 -2.28 -4.94
N GLY A 216 23.05 -1.32 -5.60
CA GLY A 216 22.85 -1.31 -7.05
C GLY A 216 21.70 -2.15 -7.57
N LEU A 217 20.76 -2.54 -6.71
CA LEU A 217 19.55 -3.24 -7.13
C LEU A 217 18.58 -2.28 -7.83
N THR A 218 17.80 -2.81 -8.76
CA THR A 218 16.61 -2.12 -9.25
C THR A 218 15.51 -2.25 -8.22
N VAL A 219 15.03 -1.11 -7.70
CA VAL A 219 14.02 -1.08 -6.64
C VAL A 219 12.66 -0.68 -7.20
N VAL A 220 11.68 -1.57 -7.03
CA VAL A 220 10.27 -1.33 -7.33
C VAL A 220 9.50 -1.25 -6.02
N VAL A 221 8.68 -0.24 -5.85
CA VAL A 221 7.86 -0.05 -4.64
C VAL A 221 6.39 -0.02 -5.01
N ILE A 222 5.61 -0.91 -4.41
CA ILE A 222 4.14 -0.90 -4.47
C ILE A 222 3.64 -0.43 -3.11
N GLY A 223 2.93 0.69 -3.06
CA GLY A 223 2.50 1.25 -1.79
C GLY A 223 1.35 2.23 -1.90
N ASP A 224 0.70 2.49 -0.78
CA ASP A 224 -0.31 3.55 -0.69
C ASP A 224 0.35 4.95 -0.67
N ILE A 225 -0.47 5.99 -0.67
CA ILE A 225 0.01 7.39 -0.68
C ILE A 225 0.98 7.68 0.47
N SER A 226 0.84 7.03 1.62
CA SER A 226 1.71 7.24 2.77
C SER A 226 3.13 6.67 2.60
N ALA A 227 3.35 5.78 1.59
CA ALA A 227 4.67 5.31 1.19
C ALA A 227 5.45 6.37 0.38
N ARG A 228 4.78 7.38 -0.17
CA ARG A 228 5.38 8.39 -1.05
C ARG A 228 6.59 9.08 -0.45
N ASN A 229 6.54 9.42 0.83
CA ASN A 229 7.67 10.08 1.51
C ASN A 229 8.93 9.20 1.60
N ALA A 230 8.77 7.89 1.53
CA ALA A 230 9.89 6.95 1.52
C ALA A 230 10.55 6.82 0.14
N VAL A 231 9.91 7.32 -0.92
CA VAL A 231 10.41 7.17 -2.30
C VAL A 231 10.80 8.49 -2.96
N ILE A 232 10.34 9.64 -2.44
CA ILE A 232 10.68 10.96 -2.99
C ILE A 232 12.19 11.16 -3.01
N GLY A 233 12.71 11.60 -4.17
CA GLY A 233 14.15 11.88 -4.38
C GLY A 233 15.01 10.62 -4.55
N ARG A 234 14.42 9.43 -4.60
CA ARG A 234 15.11 8.17 -4.84
C ARG A 234 14.84 7.66 -6.25
N ASN A 235 15.80 6.94 -6.81
CA ASN A 235 15.66 6.31 -8.13
C ASN A 235 14.93 4.97 -7.98
N VAL A 236 13.62 5.02 -7.78
CA VAL A 236 12.74 3.84 -7.60
C VAL A 236 11.54 3.94 -8.54
N ALA A 237 11.07 2.80 -9.03
CA ALA A 237 9.77 2.71 -9.68
C ALA A 237 8.68 2.64 -8.59
N PHE A 238 7.84 3.67 -8.47
CA PHE A 238 6.81 3.71 -7.46
C PHE A 238 5.40 3.59 -8.07
N PHE A 239 4.69 2.54 -7.66
CA PHE A 239 3.31 2.30 -8.05
C PHE A 239 2.38 2.54 -6.87
N LYS A 240 1.58 3.60 -6.98
CA LYS A 240 0.64 3.99 -5.96
C LYS A 240 -0.64 3.15 -6.04
N VAL A 241 -0.96 2.48 -4.94
CA VAL A 241 -2.25 1.81 -4.75
C VAL A 241 -3.18 2.70 -3.94
N VAL A 242 -4.39 2.89 -4.41
CA VAL A 242 -5.45 3.55 -3.64
C VAL A 242 -6.17 2.48 -2.82
N LEU A 243 -6.05 2.57 -1.51
CA LEU A 243 -6.72 1.68 -0.57
C LEU A 243 -8.07 2.28 -0.18
N ASN A 244 -9.04 1.44 0.03
CA ASN A 244 -10.26 1.80 0.73
C ASN A 244 -10.37 1.00 2.03
N SER A 245 -11.15 1.52 2.98
CA SER A 245 -11.40 0.88 4.25
C SER A 245 -12.90 0.64 4.40
N HIS A 246 -13.24 -0.61 4.60
CA HIS A 246 -14.54 -1.04 5.12
C HIS A 246 -14.45 -1.16 6.65
N VAL A 247 -14.64 -2.36 7.20
CA VAL A 247 -14.25 -2.66 8.59
C VAL A 247 -12.71 -2.75 8.68
N LEU A 248 -12.11 -3.37 7.67
CA LEU A 248 -10.67 -3.46 7.48
C LEU A 248 -10.30 -2.94 6.08
N THR A 249 -9.01 -2.71 5.86
CA THR A 249 -8.49 -2.25 4.57
C THR A 249 -8.70 -3.31 3.49
N SER A 250 -9.30 -2.92 2.36
CA SER A 250 -9.36 -3.73 1.15
C SER A 250 -8.05 -3.65 0.37
N PHE A 251 -7.56 -4.80 -0.08
CA PHE A 251 -6.36 -4.91 -0.92
C PHE A 251 -6.69 -5.23 -2.39
N THR A 252 -7.96 -5.19 -2.80
CA THR A 252 -8.43 -5.51 -4.16
C THR A 252 -7.62 -4.78 -5.22
N ALA A 253 -7.39 -3.47 -5.06
CA ALA A 253 -6.62 -2.68 -6.03
C ALA A 253 -5.12 -3.07 -6.07
N ALA A 254 -4.55 -3.57 -4.97
CA ALA A 254 -3.18 -4.05 -4.94
C ALA A 254 -3.05 -5.37 -5.72
N PHE A 255 -3.97 -6.30 -5.54
CA PHE A 255 -4.00 -7.55 -6.30
C PHE A 255 -4.23 -7.31 -7.80
N ALA A 256 -5.12 -6.39 -8.16
CA ALA A 256 -5.36 -6.03 -9.56
C ALA A 256 -4.14 -5.37 -10.22
N LEU A 257 -3.40 -4.51 -9.49
CA LEU A 257 -2.14 -3.95 -9.98
C LEU A 257 -1.09 -5.04 -10.19
N ILE A 258 -0.97 -6.01 -9.28
CA ILE A 258 -0.05 -7.15 -9.42
C ILE A 258 -0.40 -7.95 -10.67
N ALA A 259 -1.67 -8.26 -10.91
CA ALA A 259 -2.10 -8.97 -12.10
C ALA A 259 -1.67 -8.24 -13.38
N LEU A 260 -1.88 -6.92 -13.45
CA LEU A 260 -1.40 -6.10 -14.57
C LEU A 260 0.12 -6.17 -14.75
N MET A 261 0.90 -6.12 -13.65
CA MET A 261 2.36 -6.19 -13.71
C MET A 261 2.83 -7.56 -14.16
N VAL A 262 2.19 -8.63 -13.73
CA VAL A 262 2.49 -10.00 -14.15
C VAL A 262 2.18 -10.19 -15.63
N ASP A 263 1.04 -9.71 -16.13
CA ASP A 263 0.72 -9.74 -17.56
C ASP A 263 1.77 -8.99 -18.39
N GLU A 264 2.25 -7.85 -17.89
CA GLU A 264 3.29 -7.07 -18.60
C GLU A 264 4.65 -7.76 -18.56
N VAL A 265 5.01 -8.45 -17.46
CA VAL A 265 6.21 -9.31 -17.37
C VAL A 265 6.09 -10.47 -18.36
N GLY A 266 4.92 -11.13 -18.44
CA GLY A 266 4.67 -12.23 -19.40
C GLY A 266 4.92 -11.80 -20.83
N LYS A 267 4.47 -10.62 -21.24
CA LYS A 267 4.77 -10.09 -22.59
C LYS A 267 6.27 -9.93 -22.88
N CYS A 268 7.07 -9.69 -21.85
CA CYS A 268 8.52 -9.59 -21.99
C CYS A 268 9.22 -10.96 -22.10
N LEU A 269 8.52 -12.06 -21.74
CA LEU A 269 9.05 -13.42 -21.61
C LEU A 269 8.49 -14.41 -22.64
N VAL A 270 7.87 -13.93 -23.72
CA VAL A 270 7.14 -14.76 -24.72
C VAL A 270 7.93 -16.00 -25.20
N ASP A 271 9.26 -15.93 -25.20
CA ASP A 271 10.11 -17.06 -25.60
C ASP A 271 10.47 -18.05 -24.47
N THR A 272 10.16 -17.70 -23.19
CA THR A 272 10.54 -18.46 -21.99
C THR A 272 9.37 -19.07 -21.23
N GLU A 273 8.14 -18.68 -21.52
CA GLU A 273 6.93 -19.23 -20.86
C GLU A 273 6.82 -20.74 -21.08
N ASP A 274 7.11 -21.22 -22.29
CA ASP A 274 7.08 -22.64 -22.65
C ASP A 274 8.11 -23.45 -21.84
N GLU A 275 9.28 -22.88 -21.51
CA GLU A 275 10.32 -23.58 -20.75
C GLU A 275 9.94 -23.81 -19.28
N VAL A 276 9.25 -22.84 -18.63
CA VAL A 276 8.81 -22.97 -17.24
C VAL A 276 7.65 -23.95 -17.14
N HIS A 277 6.69 -23.88 -18.08
CA HIS A 277 5.59 -24.84 -18.18
C HIS A 277 6.10 -26.25 -18.36
N ALA A 278 6.99 -26.47 -19.36
CA ALA A 278 7.59 -27.76 -19.63
C ALA A 278 8.34 -28.35 -18.42
N ARG A 279 9.01 -27.51 -17.63
CA ARG A 279 9.68 -27.98 -16.40
C ARG A 279 8.68 -28.38 -15.30
N ILE A 280 7.58 -27.67 -15.16
CA ILE A 280 6.52 -28.02 -14.19
C ILE A 280 5.85 -29.32 -14.60
N GLU A 281 5.50 -29.47 -15.90
CA GLU A 281 4.91 -30.69 -16.46
C GLU A 281 5.86 -31.88 -16.29
N GLY A 282 7.14 -31.71 -16.59
CA GLY A 282 8.12 -32.78 -16.39
C GLY A 282 8.28 -33.24 -14.94
N ILE A 283 8.08 -32.35 -13.96
CA ILE A 283 8.05 -32.72 -12.55
C ILE A 283 6.76 -33.46 -12.20
N ASN A 284 5.60 -32.98 -12.70
CA ASN A 284 4.32 -33.66 -12.50
C ASN A 284 4.34 -35.09 -13.11
N ASP A 285 4.86 -35.24 -14.30
CA ASP A 285 5.03 -36.57 -14.95
C ASP A 285 5.88 -37.52 -14.08
N CYS A 286 6.92 -36.99 -13.39
CA CYS A 286 7.69 -37.81 -12.46
C CYS A 286 6.88 -38.24 -11.24
N PHE A 287 5.98 -37.36 -10.69
CA PHE A 287 5.10 -37.75 -9.60
C PHE A 287 4.05 -38.77 -10.03
N ASP A 288 3.46 -38.60 -11.19
CA ASP A 288 2.48 -39.56 -11.74
C ASP A 288 3.12 -40.92 -11.98
N ALA A 289 4.34 -40.96 -12.50
CA ALA A 289 5.09 -42.22 -12.65
C ALA A 289 5.44 -42.90 -11.31
N LEU A 290 5.62 -42.13 -10.21
CA LEU A 290 5.80 -42.67 -8.86
C LEU A 290 4.52 -43.26 -8.29
N ASN A 291 3.37 -42.63 -8.55
CA ASN A 291 2.07 -43.13 -8.13
C ASN A 291 1.69 -44.44 -8.80
N GLU A 292 2.05 -44.60 -10.08
CA GLU A 292 1.84 -45.87 -10.83
C GLU A 292 2.71 -47.02 -10.30
N LEU A 293 3.76 -46.76 -9.53
CA LEU A 293 4.63 -47.80 -8.94
C LEU A 293 4.14 -48.26 -7.54
N GLU A 294 3.18 -47.54 -6.95
CA GLU A 294 2.58 -47.86 -5.63
C GLU A 294 1.29 -48.70 -5.75
N ASP A 295 0.72 -48.86 -6.96
CA ASP A 295 -0.41 -49.72 -7.30
C ASP A 295 0.10 -51.09 -7.83
#